data_198c06cc2331814c7a3fd07aa786de72
#
_entry.id   198c06cc2331814c7a3fd07aa786de72
#
_cell.length_a   1.000
_cell.length_b   1.000
_cell.length_c   1.000
_cell.angle_alpha   90.00
_cell.angle_beta   90.00
_cell.angle_gamma   90.00
#
_symmetry.space_group_name_H-M   'P 1'
#
loop_
_entity.id
_entity.type
_entity.pdbx_description
1 polymer ?
#
loop_
_entity_poly.entity_id
_entity_poly.type
_entity_poly.pdbx_seq_one_letter_code
_entity_poly.pdbx_strand_id
1 'polypeptide(L)'
;IQVFEGTSGIDRNASVRFMGETLKMPVTEDLLGRVLDGSGNPIDGGPDIVPDDRHDIVGEAINPVSREYPEEFIQTGVSAIDGMNTLVRGQKLPIFSGSGLPHSELALQIARQATVPEEDKASDNDEGSEFAVVFGAMGITQEEANEFMADFERTGALERSVVFMNLADDPAVERTVTPRMALTTAEYLAFEKDYHVLTILTDMTNYCEALREIGAAREEVPGRRGYPGYMYTDLAQLYERAGRIEGKDGSVTQIPILTMPGDDDTHPIPDLTGYITEGQIVMDRDLNSQGIEPPINVLPSLSRLMDDGIGEGLTRGDHADVKDQMFAAYAEGEDLRDLVNIVGREALSETDNKYLDFADRFEEEFVNQGYRTNRSIDETLDIGWELLSTLPKTELNRIDEELIEEHYIEDAAASESDSEEAPADD
;
A
#
# COMPACT_ATOMS: atom_id res chain seq x y z
N ILE A 1 5.16 4.81 34.81
CA ILE A 1 3.74 4.86 34.44
C ILE A 1 3.61 5.79 33.26
N GLN A 2 2.97 5.34 32.20
CA GLN A 2 2.59 6.17 31.05
C GLN A 2 1.08 6.42 31.13
N VAL A 3 0.65 7.61 30.76
CA VAL A 3 -0.77 8.00 30.80
C VAL A 3 -1.22 8.28 29.39
N PHE A 4 -2.20 7.53 28.89
CA PHE A 4 -2.70 7.62 27.52
C PHE A 4 -3.32 8.99 27.21
N GLU A 5 -4.13 9.51 28.12
CA GLU A 5 -4.82 10.78 27.96
C GLU A 5 -3.99 11.99 28.44
N GLY A 6 -2.67 11.83 28.58
CA GLY A 6 -1.79 12.85 29.12
C GLY A 6 -1.90 13.01 30.65
N THR A 7 -1.20 14.00 31.21
CA THR A 7 -1.11 14.19 32.65
C THR A 7 -1.90 15.41 33.12
N SER A 8 -2.63 16.07 32.26
CA SER A 8 -3.46 17.22 32.59
C SER A 8 -4.58 16.82 33.59
N GLY A 9 -4.66 17.49 34.70
CA GLY A 9 -5.65 17.18 35.76
C GLY A 9 -5.24 16.10 36.75
N ILE A 10 -4.09 15.47 36.63
CA ILE A 10 -3.53 14.56 37.63
C ILE A 10 -2.94 15.39 38.78
N ASP A 11 -3.49 15.22 39.95
CA ASP A 11 -3.04 15.91 41.19
C ASP A 11 -2.46 14.93 42.21
N ARG A 12 -2.15 15.46 43.43
CA ARG A 12 -1.57 14.66 44.51
C ARG A 12 -2.52 13.61 45.09
N ASN A 13 -3.82 13.66 44.75
CA ASN A 13 -4.84 12.72 45.20
C ASN A 13 -5.08 11.61 44.19
N ALA A 14 -4.40 11.67 43.03
CA ALA A 14 -4.49 10.62 42.04
C ALA A 14 -4.02 9.26 42.61
N SER A 15 -4.73 8.22 42.32
CA SER A 15 -4.41 6.85 42.73
C SER A 15 -4.19 5.97 41.54
N VAL A 16 -3.28 5.01 41.66
CA VAL A 16 -2.97 4.01 40.61
C VAL A 16 -3.45 2.66 41.10
N ARG A 17 -4.21 1.97 40.25
CA ARG A 17 -4.63 0.58 40.44
C ARG A 17 -4.02 -0.32 39.38
N PHE A 18 -3.22 -1.30 39.79
CA PHE A 18 -2.72 -2.32 38.90
C PHE A 18 -3.82 -3.38 38.67
N MET A 19 -4.17 -3.61 37.40
CA MET A 19 -5.22 -4.54 37.03
C MET A 19 -4.70 -6.00 36.95
N GLY A 20 -3.36 -6.18 36.84
CA GLY A 20 -2.73 -7.49 36.79
C GLY A 20 -2.82 -8.18 35.43
N GLU A 21 -3.21 -7.46 34.41
CA GLU A 21 -3.33 -7.93 33.03
C GLU A 21 -2.72 -6.92 32.06
N THR A 22 -2.44 -7.36 30.86
CA THR A 22 -1.98 -6.55 29.73
C THR A 22 -3.14 -5.75 29.13
N LEU A 23 -2.80 -4.80 28.26
CA LEU A 23 -3.82 -4.08 27.49
C LEU A 23 -4.42 -5.03 26.44
N LYS A 24 -5.74 -5.05 26.37
CA LYS A 24 -6.48 -5.96 25.47
C LYS A 24 -7.43 -5.17 24.58
N MET A 25 -7.50 -5.56 23.33
CA MET A 25 -8.50 -5.10 22.37
C MET A 25 -9.77 -5.94 22.51
N PRO A 26 -10.94 -5.32 22.74
CA PRO A 26 -12.23 -6.00 22.60
C PRO A 26 -12.47 -6.30 21.12
N VAL A 27 -12.68 -7.58 20.78
CA VAL A 27 -12.85 -8.04 19.40
C VAL A 27 -14.24 -8.62 19.19
N THR A 28 -14.82 -8.29 18.06
CA THR A 28 -16.11 -8.77 17.56
C THR A 28 -16.22 -8.41 16.08
N GLU A 29 -17.05 -9.11 15.35
CA GLU A 29 -17.36 -8.81 13.95
C GLU A 29 -18.13 -7.47 13.80
N ASP A 30 -18.87 -7.07 14.84
CA ASP A 30 -19.56 -5.77 14.93
C ASP A 30 -18.60 -4.55 14.93
N LEU A 31 -17.29 -4.77 14.87
CA LEU A 31 -16.30 -3.70 14.63
C LEU A 31 -16.30 -3.19 13.18
N LEU A 32 -16.79 -3.99 12.23
CA LEU A 32 -16.95 -3.55 10.85
C LEU A 32 -17.95 -2.38 10.80
N GLY A 33 -17.62 -1.37 10.03
CA GLY A 33 -18.37 -0.13 9.96
C GLY A 33 -18.08 0.88 11.07
N ARG A 34 -17.13 0.60 11.99
CA ARG A 34 -16.87 1.44 13.17
C ARG A 34 -15.60 2.28 13.03
N VAL A 35 -15.64 3.44 13.68
CA VAL A 35 -14.50 4.33 13.82
C VAL A 35 -14.12 4.45 15.29
N LEU A 36 -12.86 4.19 15.57
CA LEU A 36 -12.29 4.09 16.91
C LEU A 36 -11.15 5.09 17.08
N ASP A 37 -10.92 5.53 18.33
CA ASP A 37 -9.69 6.25 18.67
C ASP A 37 -8.46 5.30 18.66
N GLY A 38 -7.28 5.84 18.87
CA GLY A 38 -6.04 5.04 18.89
C GLY A 38 -5.96 4.02 20.03
N SER A 39 -6.84 4.11 21.00
CA SER A 39 -6.97 3.18 22.14
C SER A 39 -8.09 2.15 21.96
N GLY A 40 -8.82 2.19 20.82
CA GLY A 40 -9.89 1.27 20.50
C GLY A 40 -11.25 1.64 21.07
N ASN A 41 -11.48 2.89 21.50
CA ASN A 41 -12.79 3.35 21.92
C ASN A 41 -13.57 3.93 20.72
N PRO A 42 -14.88 3.66 20.61
CA PRO A 42 -15.70 4.22 19.55
C PRO A 42 -15.76 5.76 19.61
N ILE A 43 -15.56 6.42 18.47
CA ILE A 43 -15.67 7.88 18.31
C ILE A 43 -16.73 8.30 17.28
N ASP A 44 -17.38 7.34 16.66
CA ASP A 44 -18.42 7.50 15.62
C ASP A 44 -19.81 7.83 16.17
N GLY A 45 -19.98 7.94 17.49
CA GLY A 45 -21.28 8.14 18.12
C GLY A 45 -22.20 6.91 18.10
N GLY A 46 -21.71 5.78 17.62
CA GLY A 46 -22.42 4.51 17.65
C GLY A 46 -22.56 3.91 19.06
N PRO A 47 -23.26 2.77 19.20
CA PRO A 47 -23.41 2.08 20.48
C PRO A 47 -22.07 1.54 21.00
N ASP A 48 -22.01 1.28 22.29
CA ASP A 48 -20.86 0.59 22.90
C ASP A 48 -20.66 -0.78 22.25
N ILE A 49 -19.39 -1.15 22.05
CA ILE A 49 -19.03 -2.44 21.46
C ILE A 49 -19.19 -3.53 22.50
N VAL A 50 -19.99 -4.55 22.18
CA VAL A 50 -20.14 -5.77 22.98
C VAL A 50 -19.17 -6.80 22.44
N PRO A 51 -18.04 -7.07 23.11
CA PRO A 51 -17.02 -7.94 22.56
C PRO A 51 -17.42 -9.42 22.63
N ASP A 52 -17.07 -10.17 21.61
CA ASP A 52 -17.09 -11.65 21.64
C ASP A 52 -15.95 -12.16 22.54
N ASP A 53 -14.77 -11.54 22.43
CA ASP A 53 -13.59 -11.86 23.25
C ASP A 53 -12.70 -10.60 23.45
N ARG A 54 -11.59 -10.76 24.19
CA ARG A 54 -10.59 -9.72 24.45
C ARG A 54 -9.20 -10.26 24.23
N HIS A 55 -8.55 -9.79 23.18
CA HIS A 55 -7.24 -10.24 22.77
C HIS A 55 -6.12 -9.27 23.24
N ASP A 56 -4.99 -9.85 23.63
CA ASP A 56 -3.78 -9.09 23.97
C ASP A 56 -3.26 -8.36 22.74
N ILE A 57 -3.05 -7.06 22.85
CA ILE A 57 -2.61 -6.24 21.71
C ILE A 57 -1.12 -6.44 21.33
N VAL A 58 -0.34 -7.07 22.21
CA VAL A 58 1.07 -7.38 21.87
C VAL A 58 1.12 -8.33 20.67
N GLY A 59 0.12 -9.23 20.58
CA GLY A 59 0.06 -10.21 19.52
C GLY A 59 1.28 -11.13 19.50
N GLU A 60 1.30 -12.04 18.58
CA GLU A 60 2.44 -12.91 18.34
C GLU A 60 2.72 -12.97 16.83
N ALA A 61 3.99 -12.95 16.44
CA ALA A 61 4.35 -13.23 15.06
C ALA A 61 3.87 -14.63 14.67
N ILE A 62 3.36 -14.78 13.45
CA ILE A 62 2.90 -16.07 12.94
C ILE A 62 4.06 -17.08 13.02
N ASN A 63 3.79 -18.23 13.61
CA ASN A 63 4.77 -19.31 13.69
C ASN A 63 5.28 -19.68 12.28
N PRO A 64 6.59 -19.63 12.00
CA PRO A 64 7.10 -19.90 10.66
C PRO A 64 6.74 -21.29 10.11
N VAL A 65 6.52 -22.28 11.00
CA VAL A 65 6.13 -23.65 10.60
C VAL A 65 4.66 -23.73 10.15
N SER A 66 3.82 -22.83 10.65
CA SER A 66 2.39 -22.77 10.33
C SER A 66 2.09 -21.70 9.28
N ARG A 67 3.11 -21.00 8.79
CA ARG A 67 2.93 -19.96 7.76
C ARG A 67 2.81 -20.61 6.41
N GLU A 68 1.73 -20.31 5.69
CA GLU A 68 1.59 -20.64 4.27
C GLU A 68 2.31 -19.61 3.40
N TYR A 69 2.78 -20.08 2.24
CA TYR A 69 3.42 -19.19 1.25
C TYR A 69 2.35 -18.35 0.54
N PRO A 70 2.56 -17.04 0.37
CA PRO A 70 1.63 -16.18 -0.37
C PRO A 70 1.65 -16.49 -1.86
N GLU A 71 0.48 -16.78 -2.46
CA GLU A 71 0.35 -17.16 -3.88
C GLU A 71 -0.83 -16.49 -4.59
N GLU A 72 -1.65 -15.70 -3.88
CA GLU A 72 -2.90 -15.17 -4.42
C GLU A 72 -2.85 -13.66 -4.55
N PHE A 73 -3.37 -13.15 -5.67
CA PHE A 73 -3.40 -11.74 -6.03
C PHE A 73 -4.44 -10.95 -5.21
N ILE A 74 -4.06 -9.75 -4.76
CA ILE A 74 -5.00 -8.73 -4.27
C ILE A 74 -5.00 -7.59 -5.27
N GLN A 75 -6.15 -7.34 -5.89
CA GLN A 75 -6.35 -6.22 -6.79
C GLN A 75 -6.52 -4.94 -5.98
N THR A 76 -5.59 -4.01 -6.12
CA THR A 76 -5.66 -2.67 -5.50
C THR A 76 -6.44 -1.69 -6.35
N GLY A 77 -6.64 -1.99 -7.63
CA GLY A 77 -7.25 -1.12 -8.63
C GLY A 77 -6.33 0.01 -9.11
N VAL A 78 -5.03 -0.06 -8.78
CA VAL A 78 -3.99 0.89 -9.17
C VAL A 78 -3.03 0.21 -10.14
N SER A 79 -3.04 0.60 -11.42
CA SER A 79 -2.26 -0.06 -12.48
C SER A 79 -0.77 -0.17 -12.18
N ALA A 80 -0.15 0.88 -11.63
CA ALA A 80 1.27 0.87 -11.27
C ALA A 80 1.60 -0.14 -10.15
N ILE A 81 0.63 -0.51 -9.32
CA ILE A 81 0.76 -1.57 -8.30
C ILE A 81 0.38 -2.90 -8.94
N ASP A 82 -0.84 -3.05 -9.41
CA ASP A 82 -1.39 -4.33 -9.86
C ASP A 82 -0.63 -4.91 -11.05
N GLY A 83 -0.26 -4.07 -12.03
CA GLY A 83 0.46 -4.49 -13.24
C GLY A 83 1.97 -4.64 -13.08
N MET A 84 2.61 -3.83 -12.21
CA MET A 84 4.08 -3.73 -12.15
C MET A 84 4.69 -4.21 -10.82
N ASN A 85 3.92 -4.19 -9.73
CA ASN A 85 4.38 -4.47 -8.36
C ASN A 85 3.28 -5.15 -7.55
N THR A 86 2.67 -6.15 -8.11
CA THR A 86 1.47 -6.82 -7.61
C THR A 86 1.52 -7.15 -6.12
N LEU A 87 0.45 -6.82 -5.41
CA LEU A 87 0.25 -7.17 -4.01
C LEU A 87 -0.27 -8.60 -3.90
N VAL A 88 0.38 -9.40 -3.07
CA VAL A 88 0.04 -10.80 -2.85
C VAL A 88 -0.59 -10.99 -1.47
N ARG A 89 -1.58 -11.86 -1.37
CA ARG A 89 -2.33 -12.11 -0.14
C ARG A 89 -1.42 -12.65 0.98
N GLY A 90 -1.40 -11.97 2.12
CA GLY A 90 -0.51 -12.27 3.25
C GLY A 90 0.86 -11.57 3.19
N GLN A 91 1.12 -10.76 2.17
CA GLN A 91 2.34 -9.98 2.01
C GLN A 91 2.34 -8.72 2.88
N LYS A 92 3.54 -8.22 3.17
CA LYS A 92 3.79 -6.87 3.71
C LYS A 92 4.54 -6.05 2.66
N LEU A 93 3.81 -5.15 2.00
CA LEU A 93 4.30 -4.30 0.92
C LEU A 93 4.17 -2.83 1.32
N PRO A 94 5.22 -2.18 1.82
CA PRO A 94 5.15 -0.79 2.26
C PRO A 94 5.12 0.20 1.10
N ILE A 95 4.52 1.36 1.35
CA ILE A 95 4.61 2.53 0.48
C ILE A 95 5.59 3.51 1.10
N PHE A 96 6.67 3.81 0.37
CA PHE A 96 7.66 4.81 0.71
C PHE A 96 7.28 6.13 0.05
N SER A 97 6.82 7.07 0.87
CA SER A 97 6.41 8.41 0.44
C SER A 97 7.42 9.47 0.86
N GLY A 98 7.29 10.68 0.34
CA GLY A 98 8.00 11.87 0.77
C GLY A 98 7.07 12.88 1.43
N SER A 99 7.63 13.81 2.20
CA SER A 99 6.83 14.86 2.83
C SER A 99 6.06 15.69 1.80
N GLY A 100 4.74 15.79 1.96
CA GLY A 100 3.84 16.51 1.07
C GLY A 100 3.49 15.77 -0.23
N LEU A 101 3.85 14.49 -0.36
CA LEU A 101 3.32 13.64 -1.41
C LEU A 101 1.95 13.06 -0.99
N PRO A 102 1.04 12.78 -1.94
CA PRO A 102 -0.35 12.43 -1.69
C PRO A 102 -0.54 10.94 -1.31
N HIS A 103 0.20 10.46 -0.29
CA HIS A 103 0.10 9.08 0.17
C HIS A 103 -1.22 8.77 0.90
N SER A 104 -1.85 9.79 1.48
CA SER A 104 -3.15 9.66 2.13
C SER A 104 -4.25 9.36 1.11
N GLU A 105 -4.23 10.05 -0.03
CA GLU A 105 -5.15 9.83 -1.14
C GLU A 105 -4.98 8.44 -1.75
N LEU A 106 -3.73 7.98 -1.91
CA LEU A 106 -3.43 6.62 -2.37
C LEU A 106 -3.92 5.56 -1.37
N ALA A 107 -3.70 5.79 -0.06
CA ALA A 107 -4.20 4.91 0.99
C ALA A 107 -5.73 4.77 0.95
N LEU A 108 -6.44 5.88 0.80
CA LEU A 108 -7.90 5.90 0.65
C LEU A 108 -8.36 5.21 -0.63
N GLN A 109 -7.67 5.43 -1.75
CA GLN A 109 -7.96 4.76 -3.01
C GLN A 109 -7.90 3.25 -2.85
N ILE A 110 -6.81 2.72 -2.29
CA ILE A 110 -6.63 1.29 -2.05
C ILE A 110 -7.69 0.78 -1.06
N ALA A 111 -7.90 1.44 0.07
CA ALA A 111 -8.90 1.03 1.08
C ALA A 111 -10.31 0.93 0.49
N ARG A 112 -10.67 1.83 -0.42
CA ARG A 112 -11.98 1.89 -1.05
C ARG A 112 -12.20 0.79 -2.07
N GLN A 113 -11.20 0.46 -2.88
CA GLN A 113 -11.38 -0.35 -4.07
C GLN A 113 -10.68 -1.70 -4.05
N ALA A 114 -9.79 -1.94 -3.10
CA ALA A 114 -9.09 -3.22 -3.01
C ALA A 114 -10.07 -4.39 -2.83
N THR A 115 -9.77 -5.49 -3.51
CA THR A 115 -10.58 -6.72 -3.49
C THR A 115 -9.73 -7.93 -3.88
N VAL A 116 -10.23 -9.13 -3.60
CA VAL A 116 -9.76 -10.37 -4.20
C VAL A 116 -10.57 -10.65 -5.46
N PRO A 117 -9.97 -11.17 -6.55
CA PRO A 117 -10.66 -11.51 -7.78
C PRO A 117 -11.84 -12.47 -7.57
N GLU A 118 -12.89 -12.35 -8.40
CA GLU A 118 -14.12 -13.15 -8.24
C GLU A 118 -13.94 -14.65 -8.53
N GLU A 119 -12.89 -15.02 -9.24
CA GLU A 119 -12.60 -16.44 -9.54
C GLU A 119 -12.21 -17.24 -8.29
N ASP A 120 -11.69 -16.58 -7.26
CA ASP A 120 -11.44 -17.18 -5.94
C ASP A 120 -12.74 -17.43 -5.14
N LYS A 121 -13.87 -16.87 -5.59
CA LYS A 121 -15.20 -17.07 -4.97
C LYS A 121 -15.96 -18.30 -5.50
N ALA A 122 -15.42 -19.03 -6.45
CA ALA A 122 -16.12 -20.09 -7.18
C ALA A 122 -15.79 -21.52 -6.69
N SER A 123 -16.05 -21.82 -5.44
CA SER A 123 -16.49 -23.17 -5.08
C SER A 123 -17.97 -23.11 -4.72
N ASP A 124 -18.81 -23.85 -5.41
CA ASP A 124 -20.28 -23.90 -5.28
C ASP A 124 -20.80 -24.28 -3.88
N ASN A 125 -19.93 -24.32 -2.85
CA ASN A 125 -20.24 -24.65 -1.46
C ASN A 125 -19.55 -23.73 -0.43
N ASP A 126 -18.80 -22.72 -0.87
CA ASP A 126 -18.15 -21.78 0.01
C ASP A 126 -18.98 -20.49 0.06
N GLU A 127 -19.46 -20.12 1.23
CA GLU A 127 -19.82 -18.75 1.56
C GLU A 127 -18.48 -18.01 1.52
N GLY A 128 -18.10 -17.48 0.31
CA GLY A 128 -16.75 -16.99 -0.02
C GLY A 128 -16.21 -16.10 1.09
N SER A 129 -14.95 -16.28 1.44
CA SER A 129 -14.25 -15.45 2.42
C SER A 129 -14.49 -13.98 2.14
N GLU A 130 -15.04 -13.26 3.12
CA GLU A 130 -15.35 -11.84 2.97
C GLU A 130 -14.05 -11.02 3.01
N PHE A 131 -13.99 -9.94 2.24
CA PHE A 131 -12.85 -9.03 2.23
C PHE A 131 -13.11 -7.86 3.16
N ALA A 132 -12.19 -7.59 4.09
CA ALA A 132 -12.27 -6.48 5.02
C ALA A 132 -11.01 -5.61 4.99
N VAL A 133 -11.16 -4.34 5.38
CA VAL A 133 -10.06 -3.38 5.52
C VAL A 133 -9.93 -2.97 6.98
N VAL A 134 -8.73 -3.02 7.53
CA VAL A 134 -8.42 -2.40 8.82
C VAL A 134 -7.48 -1.22 8.57
N PHE A 135 -7.98 -0.01 8.81
CA PHE A 135 -7.26 1.23 8.56
C PHE A 135 -6.78 1.84 9.88
N GLY A 136 -5.47 1.97 10.05
CA GLY A 136 -4.85 2.57 11.23
C GLY A 136 -4.12 3.85 10.87
N ALA A 137 -4.69 5.01 11.25
CA ALA A 137 -4.08 6.31 11.06
C ALA A 137 -3.39 6.79 12.34
N MET A 138 -2.12 7.20 12.22
CA MET A 138 -1.27 7.57 13.36
C MET A 138 -0.71 8.97 13.19
N GLY A 139 -1.06 9.87 14.11
CA GLY A 139 -0.53 11.24 14.14
C GLY A 139 -1.00 12.11 12.98
N ILE A 140 -2.18 11.81 12.45
CA ILE A 140 -2.80 12.59 11.38
C ILE A 140 -3.41 13.89 11.90
N THR A 141 -3.55 14.87 11.02
CA THR A 141 -4.22 16.12 11.35
C THR A 141 -5.73 15.93 11.44
N GLN A 142 -6.42 16.87 12.10
CA GLN A 142 -7.89 16.88 12.14
C GLN A 142 -8.51 17.03 10.75
N GLU A 143 -7.81 17.70 9.84
CA GLU A 143 -8.24 17.89 8.45
C GLU A 143 -8.19 16.58 7.68
N GLU A 144 -7.07 15.86 7.75
CA GLU A 144 -6.91 14.52 7.17
C GLU A 144 -7.94 13.53 7.74
N ALA A 145 -8.17 13.54 9.05
CA ALA A 145 -9.18 12.68 9.67
C ALA A 145 -10.58 12.95 9.14
N ASN A 146 -10.97 14.22 8.95
CA ASN A 146 -12.24 14.59 8.36
C ASN A 146 -12.35 14.17 6.89
N GLU A 147 -11.25 14.28 6.13
CA GLU A 147 -11.20 13.84 4.73
C GLU A 147 -11.35 12.33 4.62
N PHE A 148 -10.65 11.56 5.45
CA PHE A 148 -10.78 10.10 5.51
C PHE A 148 -12.21 9.69 5.79
N MET A 149 -12.84 10.27 6.82
CA MET A 149 -14.22 9.97 7.15
C MET A 149 -15.19 10.32 6.04
N ALA A 150 -15.05 11.48 5.44
CA ALA A 150 -15.89 11.91 4.33
C ALA A 150 -15.78 11.00 3.10
N ASP A 151 -14.57 10.48 2.81
CA ASP A 151 -14.38 9.56 1.71
C ASP A 151 -14.96 8.17 2.01
N PHE A 152 -14.71 7.60 3.18
CA PHE A 152 -15.27 6.32 3.61
C PHE A 152 -16.81 6.33 3.63
N GLU A 153 -17.43 7.38 4.17
CA GLU A 153 -18.89 7.53 4.18
C GLU A 153 -19.46 7.70 2.77
N ARG A 154 -18.84 8.56 1.95
CA ARG A 154 -19.30 8.86 0.59
C ARG A 154 -19.26 7.64 -0.32
N THR A 155 -18.28 6.76 -0.13
CA THR A 155 -18.05 5.60 -0.99
C THR A 155 -18.71 4.31 -0.47
N GLY A 156 -19.17 4.31 0.78
CA GLY A 156 -19.68 3.10 1.44
C GLY A 156 -18.58 2.13 1.88
N ALA A 157 -17.31 2.46 1.67
CA ALA A 157 -16.18 1.60 2.05
C ALA A 157 -16.10 1.37 3.57
N LEU A 158 -16.72 2.23 4.38
CA LEU A 158 -16.78 2.08 5.82
C LEU A 158 -17.46 0.76 6.23
N GLU A 159 -18.50 0.31 5.53
CA GLU A 159 -19.28 -0.89 5.88
C GLU A 159 -18.41 -2.16 6.00
N ARG A 160 -17.33 -2.24 5.22
CA ARG A 160 -16.36 -3.35 5.24
C ARG A 160 -15.04 -2.99 5.93
N SER A 161 -15.00 -1.86 6.63
CA SER A 161 -13.76 -1.34 7.23
C SER A 161 -13.88 -1.18 8.73
N VAL A 162 -12.75 -1.33 9.42
CA VAL A 162 -12.56 -0.87 10.81
C VAL A 162 -11.50 0.22 10.79
N VAL A 163 -11.83 1.41 11.30
CA VAL A 163 -10.94 2.57 11.24
C VAL A 163 -10.46 2.95 12.64
N PHE A 164 -9.15 2.99 12.83
CA PHE A 164 -8.50 3.51 14.03
C PHE A 164 -7.86 4.86 13.73
N MET A 165 -8.15 5.87 14.52
CA MET A 165 -7.64 7.23 14.34
C MET A 165 -6.93 7.72 15.59
N ASN A 166 -5.64 8.02 15.46
CA ASN A 166 -4.87 8.78 16.44
C ASN A 166 -4.47 10.11 15.80
N LEU A 167 -4.90 11.20 16.40
CA LEU A 167 -4.64 12.55 15.89
C LEU A 167 -3.25 13.07 16.28
N ALA A 168 -2.81 14.12 15.61
CA ALA A 168 -1.51 14.73 15.86
C ALA A 168 -1.36 15.32 17.27
N ASP A 169 -2.46 15.78 17.86
CA ASP A 169 -2.53 16.32 19.24
C ASP A 169 -2.81 15.26 20.32
N ASP A 170 -3.09 14.01 19.91
CA ASP A 170 -3.23 12.91 20.84
C ASP A 170 -1.87 12.48 21.43
N PRO A 171 -1.86 11.89 22.64
CA PRO A 171 -0.63 11.49 23.32
C PRO A 171 0.21 10.47 22.51
N ALA A 172 1.53 10.66 22.48
CA ALA A 172 2.47 9.78 21.80
C ALA A 172 2.35 8.30 22.24
N VAL A 173 1.96 8.05 23.48
CA VAL A 173 1.75 6.68 24.01
C VAL A 173 0.59 5.99 23.30
N GLU A 174 -0.50 6.70 23.07
CA GLU A 174 -1.65 6.18 22.31
C GLU A 174 -1.24 5.83 20.89
N ARG A 175 -0.44 6.71 20.23
CA ARG A 175 0.09 6.45 18.88
C ARG A 175 0.88 5.16 18.78
N THR A 176 1.60 4.76 19.83
CA THR A 176 2.35 3.48 19.84
C THR A 176 1.46 2.25 20.05
N VAL A 177 0.23 2.45 20.48
CA VAL A 177 -0.76 1.38 20.68
C VAL A 177 -1.65 1.19 19.46
N THR A 178 -1.96 2.27 18.76
CA THR A 178 -2.87 2.28 17.59
C THR A 178 -2.61 1.15 16.57
N PRO A 179 -1.39 0.93 16.03
CA PRO A 179 -1.16 -0.14 15.08
C PRO A 179 -1.33 -1.53 15.69
N ARG A 180 -1.10 -1.67 17.01
CA ARG A 180 -1.30 -2.94 17.72
C ARG A 180 -2.77 -3.27 17.88
N MET A 181 -3.62 -2.26 18.16
CA MET A 181 -5.08 -2.40 18.19
C MET A 181 -5.61 -2.81 16.81
N ALA A 182 -5.17 -2.09 15.77
CA ALA A 182 -5.56 -2.38 14.38
C ALA A 182 -5.19 -3.81 13.98
N LEU A 183 -3.94 -4.22 14.22
CA LEU A 183 -3.48 -5.58 13.87
C LEU A 183 -4.17 -6.67 14.69
N THR A 184 -4.49 -6.43 15.96
CA THR A 184 -5.23 -7.39 16.78
C THR A 184 -6.66 -7.60 16.26
N THR A 185 -7.30 -6.53 15.79
CA THR A 185 -8.59 -6.61 15.11
C THR A 185 -8.46 -7.35 13.78
N ALA A 186 -7.43 -7.07 12.98
CA ALA A 186 -7.18 -7.75 11.72
C ALA A 186 -6.95 -9.26 11.90
N GLU A 187 -6.15 -9.65 12.90
CA GLU A 187 -5.91 -11.07 13.24
C GLU A 187 -7.19 -11.80 13.66
N TYR A 188 -8.03 -11.15 14.46
CA TYR A 188 -9.31 -11.72 14.85
C TYR A 188 -10.23 -11.95 13.65
N LEU A 189 -10.42 -10.92 12.80
CA LEU A 189 -11.24 -11.06 11.62
C LEU A 189 -10.67 -12.11 10.66
N ALA A 190 -9.35 -12.14 10.46
CA ALA A 190 -8.72 -13.08 9.55
C ALA A 190 -8.72 -14.53 10.08
N PHE A 191 -8.27 -14.73 11.31
CA PHE A 191 -7.96 -16.08 11.80
C PHE A 191 -9.07 -16.72 12.65
N GLU A 192 -10.11 -15.98 13.03
CA GLU A 192 -11.27 -16.50 13.76
C GLU A 192 -12.59 -16.35 13.01
N LYS A 193 -12.64 -15.46 12.02
CA LYS A 193 -13.81 -15.18 11.18
C LYS A 193 -13.57 -15.44 9.70
N ASP A 194 -12.38 -15.90 9.33
CA ASP A 194 -11.96 -16.29 7.98
C ASP A 194 -12.04 -15.19 6.91
N TYR A 195 -11.91 -13.89 7.32
CA TYR A 195 -11.84 -12.75 6.41
C TYR A 195 -10.45 -12.64 5.73
N HIS A 196 -10.43 -12.16 4.49
CA HIS A 196 -9.21 -11.64 3.89
C HIS A 196 -9.06 -10.18 4.29
N VAL A 197 -8.14 -9.89 5.20
CA VAL A 197 -7.99 -8.56 5.78
C VAL A 197 -6.80 -7.83 5.18
N LEU A 198 -7.08 -6.69 4.56
CA LEU A 198 -6.05 -5.72 4.17
C LEU A 198 -5.89 -4.69 5.30
N THR A 199 -4.71 -4.66 5.91
CA THR A 199 -4.37 -3.68 6.94
C THR A 199 -3.53 -2.56 6.35
N ILE A 200 -4.02 -1.32 6.40
CA ILE A 200 -3.30 -0.12 5.97
C ILE A 200 -2.90 0.68 7.22
N LEU A 201 -1.61 0.91 7.40
CA LEU A 201 -1.06 1.61 8.56
C LEU A 201 -0.34 2.90 8.11
N THR A 202 -0.91 4.06 8.37
CA THR A 202 -0.37 5.37 7.99
C THR A 202 -0.38 6.35 9.17
N ASP A 203 0.65 7.12 9.50
CA ASP A 203 2.01 7.09 8.96
C ASP A 203 2.97 6.41 9.95
N MET A 204 3.69 5.42 9.47
CA MET A 204 4.64 4.67 10.29
C MET A 204 5.83 5.53 10.74
N THR A 205 6.10 6.65 10.06
CA THR A 205 7.09 7.62 10.52
C THR A 205 6.62 8.30 11.81
N ASN A 206 5.34 8.69 11.88
CA ASN A 206 4.77 9.25 13.11
C ASN A 206 4.80 8.23 14.27
N TYR A 207 4.60 6.96 13.98
CA TYR A 207 4.77 5.88 14.95
C TYR A 207 6.21 5.82 15.48
N CYS A 208 7.21 5.80 14.60
CA CYS A 208 8.61 5.76 14.98
C CYS A 208 9.04 7.04 15.76
N GLU A 209 8.50 8.20 15.38
CA GLU A 209 8.72 9.45 16.12
C GLU A 209 8.15 9.37 17.55
N ALA A 210 6.97 8.76 17.73
CA ALA A 210 6.40 8.54 19.05
C ALA A 210 7.29 7.60 19.90
N LEU A 211 7.87 6.55 19.30
CA LEU A 211 8.87 5.71 20.00
C LEU A 211 10.10 6.51 20.41
N ARG A 212 10.59 7.41 19.57
CA ARG A 212 11.74 8.29 19.86
C ARG A 212 11.42 9.23 21.01
N GLU A 213 10.24 9.86 21.00
CA GLU A 213 9.79 10.77 22.07
C GLU A 213 9.68 10.04 23.42
N ILE A 214 9.06 8.85 23.43
CA ILE A 214 8.91 8.04 24.63
C ILE A 214 10.27 7.58 25.15
N GLY A 215 11.16 7.13 24.27
CA GLY A 215 12.52 6.71 24.62
C GLY A 215 13.33 7.87 25.23
N ALA A 216 13.22 9.07 24.67
CA ALA A 216 13.84 10.28 25.22
C ALA A 216 13.27 10.65 26.59
N ALA A 217 11.95 10.58 26.79
CA ALA A 217 11.30 10.83 28.07
C ALA A 217 11.68 9.81 29.16
N ARG A 218 12.09 8.60 28.75
CA ARG A 218 12.61 7.55 29.64
C ARG A 218 14.11 7.61 29.87
N GLU A 219 14.82 8.57 29.27
CA GLU A 219 16.28 8.66 29.30
C GLU A 219 16.97 7.38 28.77
N GLU A 220 16.37 6.71 27.80
CA GLU A 220 16.95 5.53 27.15
C GLU A 220 18.18 5.93 26.32
N VAL A 221 19.15 5.00 26.20
CA VAL A 221 20.33 5.26 25.36
C VAL A 221 19.90 5.26 23.90
N PRO A 222 20.05 6.40 23.17
CA PRO A 222 19.58 6.49 21.79
C PRO A 222 20.46 5.66 20.85
N GLY A 223 19.82 5.05 19.87
CA GLY A 223 20.48 4.44 18.73
C GLY A 223 20.71 5.45 17.59
N ARG A 224 20.72 4.93 16.34
CA ARG A 224 20.94 5.74 15.12
C ARG A 224 19.88 6.85 14.99
N ARG A 225 20.32 8.09 14.77
CA ARG A 225 19.47 9.29 14.63
C ARG A 225 18.54 9.57 15.84
N GLY A 226 18.85 9.03 17.01
CA GLY A 226 18.07 9.26 18.23
C GLY A 226 16.88 8.30 18.43
N TYR A 227 16.66 7.36 17.55
CA TYR A 227 15.64 6.32 17.71
C TYR A 227 16.05 5.29 18.76
N PRO A 228 15.08 4.60 19.41
CA PRO A 228 15.40 3.54 20.35
C PRO A 228 16.16 2.40 19.67
N GLY A 229 17.10 1.79 20.37
CA GLY A 229 17.87 0.67 19.83
C GLY A 229 17.03 -0.57 19.48
N TYR A 230 15.82 -0.68 20.05
CA TYR A 230 14.89 -1.78 19.79
C TYR A 230 13.90 -1.49 18.65
N MET A 231 13.97 -0.34 17.94
CA MET A 231 13.01 0.03 16.90
C MET A 231 12.87 -1.04 15.81
N TYR A 232 13.98 -1.70 15.42
CA TYR A 232 13.92 -2.81 14.47
C TYR A 232 13.03 -3.96 14.95
N THR A 233 13.26 -4.40 16.18
CA THR A 233 12.48 -5.51 16.78
C THR A 233 11.01 -5.11 16.93
N ASP A 234 10.76 -3.87 17.29
CA ASP A 234 9.41 -3.36 17.48
C ASP A 234 8.63 -3.28 16.15
N LEU A 235 9.24 -2.77 15.09
CA LEU A 235 8.67 -2.81 13.73
C LEU A 235 8.48 -4.24 13.23
N ALA A 236 9.45 -5.13 13.48
CA ALA A 236 9.33 -6.54 13.10
C ALA A 236 8.15 -7.22 13.81
N GLN A 237 7.90 -6.92 15.08
CA GLN A 237 6.75 -7.45 15.83
C GLN A 237 5.41 -6.99 15.23
N LEU A 238 5.33 -5.81 14.60
CA LEU A 238 4.14 -5.36 13.90
C LEU A 238 4.01 -6.04 12.52
N TYR A 239 5.06 -5.97 11.72
CA TYR A 239 5.00 -6.43 10.33
C TYR A 239 4.91 -7.95 10.20
N GLU A 240 5.54 -8.73 11.10
CA GLU A 240 5.49 -10.19 11.09
C GLU A 240 4.13 -10.79 11.53
N ARG A 241 3.16 -9.93 11.85
CA ARG A 241 1.76 -10.32 12.08
C ARG A 241 0.98 -10.51 10.77
N ALA A 242 1.51 -10.03 9.63
CA ALA A 242 0.96 -10.33 8.32
C ALA A 242 1.28 -11.76 7.89
N GLY A 243 0.36 -12.38 7.16
CA GLY A 243 0.57 -13.69 6.55
C GLY A 243 -0.70 -14.53 6.46
N ARG A 244 -0.48 -15.79 6.04
CA ARG A 244 -1.48 -16.87 6.01
C ARG A 244 -1.05 -17.95 7.00
N ILE A 245 -2.01 -18.66 7.57
CA ILE A 245 -1.77 -19.73 8.54
C ILE A 245 -2.37 -21.02 7.99
N GLU A 246 -1.59 -22.10 7.97
CA GLU A 246 -2.04 -23.43 7.55
C GLU A 246 -3.33 -23.86 8.27
N GLY A 247 -4.34 -24.22 7.49
CA GLY A 247 -5.66 -24.63 7.98
C GLY A 247 -6.56 -23.47 8.43
N LYS A 248 -6.26 -22.24 8.05
CA LYS A 248 -7.11 -21.04 8.15
C LYS A 248 -7.37 -20.47 6.77
N ASP A 249 -8.60 -20.16 6.45
CA ASP A 249 -8.96 -19.61 5.14
C ASP A 249 -8.64 -18.11 5.06
N GLY A 250 -8.73 -17.39 6.17
CA GLY A 250 -8.43 -15.97 6.26
C GLY A 250 -6.94 -15.61 6.18
N SER A 251 -6.67 -14.36 5.88
CA SER A 251 -5.31 -13.82 5.75
C SER A 251 -5.19 -12.39 6.24
N VAL A 252 -3.99 -12.00 6.68
CA VAL A 252 -3.64 -10.60 6.99
C VAL A 252 -2.58 -10.12 6.02
N THR A 253 -2.94 -9.18 5.15
CA THR A 253 -2.02 -8.46 4.25
C THR A 253 -1.79 -7.07 4.80
N GLN A 254 -0.56 -6.56 4.73
CA GLN A 254 -0.22 -5.24 5.27
C GLN A 254 0.35 -4.30 4.21
N ILE A 255 -0.16 -3.07 4.19
CA ILE A 255 0.42 -1.92 3.49
C ILE A 255 0.82 -0.89 4.56
N PRO A 256 2.04 -0.98 5.12
CA PRO A 256 2.58 0.10 5.94
C PRO A 256 2.96 1.28 5.06
N ILE A 257 2.49 2.48 5.38
CA ILE A 257 2.86 3.71 4.67
C ILE A 257 3.78 4.53 5.56
N LEU A 258 4.88 4.99 5.03
CA LEU A 258 5.84 5.82 5.73
C LEU A 258 6.26 7.03 4.90
N THR A 259 6.51 8.13 5.58
CA THR A 259 7.11 9.34 4.99
C THR A 259 8.62 9.33 5.23
N MET A 260 9.42 9.33 4.17
CA MET A 260 10.88 9.39 4.27
C MET A 260 11.32 10.80 4.66
N PRO A 261 11.97 10.97 5.84
CA PRO A 261 12.46 12.29 6.23
C PRO A 261 13.55 12.81 5.28
N GLY A 262 13.24 13.92 4.57
CA GLY A 262 14.15 14.51 3.58
C GLY A 262 14.32 13.68 2.32
N ASP A 263 13.33 12.86 1.98
CA ASP A 263 13.34 11.92 0.85
C ASP A 263 14.56 10.96 0.88
N ASP A 264 15.10 10.69 2.09
CA ASP A 264 16.28 9.86 2.34
C ASP A 264 15.88 8.41 2.64
N ASP A 265 15.98 7.53 1.65
CA ASP A 265 15.71 6.09 1.76
C ASP A 265 16.70 5.37 2.70
N THR A 266 17.87 5.96 2.96
CA THR A 266 18.86 5.46 3.92
C THR A 266 18.56 5.85 5.37
N HIS A 267 17.48 6.62 5.59
CA HIS A 267 17.01 6.95 6.94
C HIS A 267 16.60 5.67 7.70
N PRO A 268 16.80 5.57 9.04
CA PRO A 268 16.50 4.36 9.80
C PRO A 268 15.10 3.80 9.61
N ILE A 269 14.09 4.63 9.36
CA ILE A 269 12.71 4.17 9.19
C ILE A 269 12.51 3.38 7.89
N PRO A 270 12.75 3.93 6.69
CA PRO A 270 12.65 3.15 5.46
C PRO A 270 13.68 2.02 5.39
N ASP A 271 14.94 2.25 5.82
CA ASP A 271 15.99 1.25 5.84
C ASP A 271 15.58 -0.01 6.62
N LEU A 272 15.11 0.15 7.87
CA LEU A 272 14.66 -0.98 8.70
C LEU A 272 13.37 -1.62 8.17
N THR A 273 12.43 -0.82 7.67
CA THR A 273 11.19 -1.34 7.06
C THR A 273 11.51 -2.22 5.84
N GLY A 274 12.39 -1.76 4.95
CA GLY A 274 12.81 -2.52 3.77
C GLY A 274 13.49 -3.86 4.07
N TYR A 275 14.14 -4.00 5.24
CA TYR A 275 14.72 -5.28 5.68
C TYR A 275 13.68 -6.29 6.17
N ILE A 276 12.54 -5.82 6.69
CA ILE A 276 11.51 -6.68 7.29
C ILE A 276 10.48 -7.10 6.26
N THR A 277 10.22 -6.25 5.26
CA THR A 277 9.13 -6.40 4.31
C THR A 277 9.55 -7.08 2.99
N GLU A 278 8.59 -7.47 2.18
CA GLU A 278 8.82 -8.17 0.91
C GLU A 278 8.82 -7.24 -0.32
N GLY A 279 9.35 -6.05 -0.18
CA GLY A 279 9.47 -5.06 -1.25
C GLY A 279 9.11 -3.66 -0.79
N GLN A 280 8.85 -2.76 -1.72
CA GLN A 280 8.38 -1.39 -1.49
C GLN A 280 7.73 -0.82 -2.75
N ILE A 281 6.75 0.04 -2.58
CA ILE A 281 6.23 0.96 -3.58
C ILE A 281 6.81 2.34 -3.29
N VAL A 282 7.39 3.01 -4.26
CA VAL A 282 8.05 4.31 -4.08
C VAL A 282 7.25 5.40 -4.77
N MET A 283 6.85 6.41 -4.00
CA MET A 283 6.24 7.63 -4.55
C MET A 283 7.33 8.64 -4.90
N ASP A 284 7.17 9.30 -6.04
CA ASP A 284 8.16 10.18 -6.63
C ASP A 284 7.68 11.64 -6.68
N ARG A 285 8.58 12.55 -6.32
CA ARG A 285 8.29 13.98 -6.28
C ARG A 285 8.24 14.62 -7.65
N ASP A 286 9.06 14.14 -8.59
CA ASP A 286 9.12 14.69 -9.94
C ASP A 286 7.86 14.29 -10.72
N LEU A 287 7.41 13.05 -10.61
CA LEU A 287 6.12 12.61 -11.15
C LEU A 287 4.94 13.40 -10.55
N ASN A 288 4.94 13.62 -9.22
CA ASN A 288 3.91 14.46 -8.59
C ASN A 288 3.92 15.89 -9.11
N SER A 289 5.10 16.47 -9.36
CA SER A 289 5.24 17.81 -9.93
C SER A 289 4.74 17.92 -11.36
N GLN A 290 4.75 16.83 -12.11
CA GLN A 290 4.21 16.70 -13.46
C GLN A 290 2.69 16.48 -13.48
N GLY A 291 2.08 16.25 -12.30
CA GLY A 291 0.64 16.01 -12.18
C GLY A 291 0.23 14.56 -12.40
N ILE A 292 1.16 13.61 -12.29
CA ILE A 292 0.88 12.17 -12.34
C ILE A 292 0.25 11.73 -11.01
N GLU A 293 -0.90 11.10 -11.07
CA GLU A 293 -1.72 10.67 -9.92
C GLU A 293 -2.19 9.21 -10.06
N PRO A 294 -1.77 8.30 -9.13
CA PRO A 294 -0.77 8.48 -8.07
C PRO A 294 0.66 8.53 -8.62
N PRO A 295 1.57 9.31 -8.01
CA PRO A 295 2.93 9.50 -8.51
C PRO A 295 3.85 8.32 -8.10
N ILE A 296 3.56 7.13 -8.58
CA ILE A 296 4.32 5.91 -8.29
C ILE A 296 5.43 5.76 -9.31
N ASN A 297 6.68 5.73 -8.83
CA ASN A 297 7.83 5.40 -9.67
C ASN A 297 8.05 3.89 -9.65
N VAL A 298 7.82 3.24 -10.77
CA VAL A 298 7.89 1.77 -10.88
C VAL A 298 9.33 1.24 -10.89
N LEU A 299 10.33 2.05 -11.26
CA LEU A 299 11.73 1.60 -11.37
C LEU A 299 12.36 1.26 -10.00
N PRO A 300 12.26 2.11 -8.95
CA PRO A 300 12.72 1.77 -7.62
C PRO A 300 11.72 0.92 -6.81
N SER A 301 10.51 0.72 -7.32
CA SER A 301 9.50 -0.11 -6.70
C SER A 301 9.74 -1.59 -6.96
N LEU A 302 9.38 -2.44 -6.00
CA LEU A 302 9.59 -3.88 -6.09
C LEU A 302 8.59 -4.63 -5.20
N SER A 303 7.91 -5.61 -5.75
CA SER A 303 7.21 -6.64 -4.98
C SER A 303 7.92 -7.99 -5.18
N ARG A 304 8.54 -8.51 -4.13
CA ARG A 304 9.36 -9.74 -4.21
C ARG A 304 8.55 -11.02 -4.36
N LEU A 305 7.26 -10.96 -4.04
CA LEU A 305 6.34 -12.09 -4.11
C LEU A 305 5.45 -12.03 -5.35
N MET A 306 5.59 -11.00 -6.19
CA MET A 306 4.74 -10.77 -7.34
C MET A 306 4.68 -11.99 -8.27
N ASP A 307 5.83 -12.58 -8.59
CA ASP A 307 5.91 -13.67 -9.57
C ASP A 307 5.15 -14.94 -9.13
N ASP A 308 4.91 -15.10 -7.81
CA ASP A 308 4.11 -16.19 -7.26
C ASP A 308 2.60 -15.89 -7.23
N GLY A 309 2.23 -14.62 -7.41
CA GLY A 309 0.84 -14.13 -7.36
C GLY A 309 0.24 -13.77 -8.73
N ILE A 310 0.96 -13.98 -9.84
CA ILE A 310 0.52 -13.60 -11.18
C ILE A 310 0.61 -14.78 -12.18
N GLY A 311 -0.10 -14.66 -13.30
CA GLY A 311 -0.08 -15.63 -14.38
C GLY A 311 -1.41 -16.37 -14.53
N GLU A 312 -1.39 -17.46 -15.31
CA GLU A 312 -2.59 -18.23 -15.65
C GLU A 312 -3.28 -18.79 -14.38
N GLY A 313 -4.57 -18.48 -14.24
CA GLY A 313 -5.37 -18.89 -13.08
C GLY A 313 -5.27 -17.96 -11.85
N LEU A 314 -4.41 -16.95 -11.86
CA LEU A 314 -4.26 -15.94 -10.80
C LEU A 314 -4.61 -14.53 -11.31
N THR A 315 -3.98 -14.14 -12.41
CA THR A 315 -4.29 -12.91 -13.16
C THR A 315 -4.55 -13.29 -14.62
N ARG A 316 -3.75 -12.80 -15.57
CA ARG A 316 -3.80 -13.19 -16.99
C ARG A 316 -2.47 -13.81 -17.41
N GLY A 317 -2.49 -14.78 -18.30
CA GLY A 317 -1.31 -15.59 -18.66
C GLY A 317 -0.13 -14.80 -19.22
N ASP A 318 -0.38 -13.64 -19.83
CA ASP A 318 0.60 -12.73 -20.40
C ASP A 318 1.18 -11.71 -19.39
N HIS A 319 0.66 -11.67 -18.15
CA HIS A 319 1.00 -10.61 -17.17
C HIS A 319 2.51 -10.48 -16.91
N ALA A 320 3.20 -11.60 -16.72
CA ALA A 320 4.65 -11.57 -16.43
C ALA A 320 5.45 -10.99 -17.61
N ASP A 321 5.12 -11.38 -18.83
CA ASP A 321 5.79 -10.93 -20.05
C ASP A 321 5.53 -9.43 -20.30
N VAL A 322 4.27 -9.00 -20.18
CA VAL A 322 3.87 -7.58 -20.31
C VAL A 322 4.62 -6.73 -19.29
N LYS A 323 4.60 -7.13 -18.00
CA LYS A 323 5.33 -6.44 -16.93
C LYS A 323 6.83 -6.29 -17.25
N ASP A 324 7.48 -7.39 -17.63
CA ASP A 324 8.93 -7.39 -17.86
C ASP A 324 9.31 -6.55 -19.09
N GLN A 325 8.47 -6.56 -20.13
CA GLN A 325 8.70 -5.75 -21.32
C GLN A 325 8.44 -4.26 -21.05
N MET A 326 7.36 -3.91 -20.36
CA MET A 326 7.04 -2.53 -19.99
C MET A 326 8.12 -1.94 -19.08
N PHE A 327 8.57 -2.70 -18.08
CA PHE A 327 9.64 -2.26 -17.19
C PHE A 327 10.93 -1.96 -17.97
N ALA A 328 11.32 -2.86 -18.89
CA ALA A 328 12.53 -2.66 -19.71
C ALA A 328 12.39 -1.47 -20.66
N ALA A 329 11.22 -1.30 -21.28
CA ALA A 329 10.98 -0.18 -22.20
C ALA A 329 10.96 1.17 -21.48
N TYR A 330 10.35 1.23 -20.29
CA TYR A 330 10.33 2.44 -19.47
C TYR A 330 11.74 2.80 -18.96
N ALA A 331 12.51 1.80 -18.50
CA ALA A 331 13.89 2.03 -18.08
C ALA A 331 14.78 2.55 -19.21
N GLU A 332 14.64 2.02 -20.45
CA GLU A 332 15.36 2.53 -21.63
C GLU A 332 14.96 3.98 -21.94
N GLY A 333 13.66 4.31 -21.87
CA GLY A 333 13.18 5.66 -22.06
C GLY A 333 13.76 6.66 -21.06
N GLU A 334 13.86 6.28 -19.77
CA GLU A 334 14.47 7.10 -18.72
C GLU A 334 15.97 7.33 -18.95
N ASP A 335 16.71 6.28 -19.32
CA ASP A 335 18.13 6.40 -19.66
C ASP A 335 18.33 7.32 -20.88
N LEU A 336 17.41 7.28 -21.85
CA LEU A 336 17.42 8.16 -23.01
C LEU A 336 17.05 9.61 -22.67
N ARG A 337 16.16 9.87 -21.71
CA ARG A 337 15.87 11.24 -21.20
C ARG A 337 17.14 11.90 -20.67
N ASP A 338 17.96 11.16 -19.92
CA ASP A 338 19.25 11.65 -19.45
C ASP A 338 20.21 11.94 -20.60
N LEU A 339 20.24 11.08 -21.61
CA LEU A 339 21.07 11.27 -22.79
C LEU A 339 20.64 12.49 -23.60
N VAL A 340 19.34 12.72 -23.79
CA VAL A 340 18.78 13.89 -24.50
C VAL A 340 19.26 15.20 -23.87
N ASN A 341 19.37 15.28 -22.55
CA ASN A 341 19.86 16.45 -21.84
C ASN A 341 21.32 16.79 -22.19
N ILE A 342 22.09 15.82 -22.72
CA ILE A 342 23.49 15.97 -23.06
C ILE A 342 23.68 16.22 -24.57
N VAL A 343 23.05 15.43 -25.43
CA VAL A 343 23.32 15.42 -26.88
C VAL A 343 22.20 16.06 -27.73
N GLY A 344 21.02 16.28 -27.16
CA GLY A 344 19.82 16.74 -27.84
C GLY A 344 19.04 15.61 -28.54
N ARG A 345 17.72 15.77 -28.67
CA ARG A 345 16.79 14.75 -29.24
C ARG A 345 17.10 14.46 -30.73
N GLU A 346 17.64 15.45 -31.48
CA GLU A 346 18.01 15.31 -32.91
C GLU A 346 19.13 14.28 -33.14
N ALA A 347 19.91 13.94 -32.11
CA ALA A 347 21.03 12.99 -32.23
C ALA A 347 20.60 11.52 -32.04
N LEU A 348 19.35 11.28 -31.63
CA LEU A 348 18.81 9.95 -31.35
C LEU A 348 18.33 9.23 -32.62
N SER A 349 18.33 7.92 -32.58
CA SER A 349 17.72 7.10 -33.63
C SER A 349 16.19 7.18 -33.61
N GLU A 350 15.53 6.72 -34.66
CA GLU A 350 14.06 6.63 -34.71
C GLU A 350 13.52 5.70 -33.59
N THR A 351 14.21 4.60 -33.33
CA THR A 351 13.85 3.65 -32.26
C THR A 351 14.02 4.30 -30.87
N ASP A 352 15.12 5.04 -30.64
CA ASP A 352 15.32 5.76 -29.37
C ASP A 352 14.19 6.77 -29.10
N ASN A 353 13.74 7.48 -30.14
CA ASN A 353 12.63 8.41 -30.03
C ASN A 353 11.32 7.69 -29.66
N LYS A 354 11.08 6.47 -30.16
CA LYS A 354 9.91 5.67 -29.77
C LYS A 354 9.95 5.23 -28.31
N TYR A 355 11.13 4.94 -27.76
CA TYR A 355 11.28 4.64 -26.34
C TYR A 355 11.04 5.87 -25.45
N LEU A 356 11.44 7.07 -25.91
CA LEU A 356 11.12 8.32 -25.21
C LEU A 356 9.61 8.57 -25.20
N ASP A 357 8.96 8.44 -26.36
CA ASP A 357 7.50 8.61 -26.48
C ASP A 357 6.75 7.54 -25.69
N PHE A 358 7.26 6.30 -25.64
CA PHE A 358 6.74 5.25 -24.78
C PHE A 358 6.81 5.64 -23.29
N ALA A 359 7.95 6.19 -22.84
CA ALA A 359 8.10 6.57 -21.43
C ALA A 359 7.14 7.70 -21.03
N ASP A 360 6.97 8.72 -21.90
CA ASP A 360 6.02 9.80 -21.68
C ASP A 360 4.58 9.27 -21.58
N ARG A 361 4.16 8.40 -22.52
CA ARG A 361 2.84 7.78 -22.52
C ARG A 361 2.64 6.79 -21.36
N PHE A 362 3.68 6.05 -20.97
CA PHE A 362 3.61 5.15 -19.81
C PHE A 362 3.27 5.93 -18.53
N GLU A 363 3.87 7.08 -18.31
CA GLU A 363 3.56 7.95 -17.18
C GLU A 363 2.14 8.53 -17.29
N GLU A 364 1.75 9.04 -18.46
CA GLU A 364 0.47 9.72 -18.67
C GLU A 364 -0.74 8.77 -18.74
N GLU A 365 -0.59 7.58 -19.33
CA GLU A 365 -1.72 6.69 -19.62
C GLU A 365 -1.80 5.50 -18.67
N PHE A 366 -0.63 4.93 -18.26
CA PHE A 366 -0.59 3.76 -17.40
C PHE A 366 -0.51 4.16 -15.91
N VAL A 367 0.48 4.97 -15.52
CA VAL A 367 0.67 5.37 -14.12
C VAL A 367 -0.40 6.38 -13.70
N ASN A 368 -0.63 7.40 -14.51
CA ASN A 368 -1.62 8.43 -14.23
C ASN A 368 -3.04 7.91 -14.47
N GLN A 369 -3.76 7.64 -13.40
CA GLN A 369 -5.17 7.21 -13.48
C GLN A 369 -6.11 8.03 -12.61
N GLY A 370 -5.55 8.93 -11.77
CA GLY A 370 -6.30 9.69 -10.76
C GLY A 370 -6.80 8.82 -9.60
N TYR A 371 -7.05 9.46 -8.45
CA TYR A 371 -7.38 8.77 -7.19
C TYR A 371 -8.81 8.19 -7.13
N ARG A 372 -9.62 8.34 -8.15
CA ARG A 372 -11.01 7.84 -8.17
C ARG A 372 -11.26 6.74 -9.19
N THR A 373 -10.27 6.45 -10.00
CA THR A 373 -10.34 5.40 -11.01
C THR A 373 -9.98 4.07 -10.39
N ASN A 374 -10.78 3.06 -10.65
CA ASN A 374 -10.51 1.67 -10.30
C ASN A 374 -10.32 0.90 -11.61
N ARG A 375 -9.14 0.41 -11.86
CA ARG A 375 -8.82 -0.40 -13.04
C ARG A 375 -8.70 -1.87 -12.62
N SER A 376 -9.36 -2.74 -13.37
CA SER A 376 -9.14 -4.18 -13.23
C SER A 376 -7.75 -4.57 -13.75
N ILE A 377 -7.31 -5.77 -13.40
CA ILE A 377 -6.04 -6.28 -13.93
C ILE A 377 -6.09 -6.45 -15.45
N ASP A 378 -7.23 -6.86 -16.00
CA ASP A 378 -7.41 -6.98 -17.45
C ASP A 378 -7.31 -5.61 -18.14
N GLU A 379 -8.01 -4.59 -17.65
CA GLU A 379 -7.90 -3.22 -18.18
C GLU A 379 -6.46 -2.70 -18.07
N THR A 380 -5.77 -3.00 -16.97
CA THR A 380 -4.37 -2.63 -16.77
C THR A 380 -3.44 -3.28 -17.79
N LEU A 381 -3.60 -4.57 -18.05
CA LEU A 381 -2.80 -5.29 -19.04
C LEU A 381 -3.14 -4.89 -20.49
N ASP A 382 -4.41 -4.55 -20.77
CA ASP A 382 -4.81 -4.04 -22.09
C ASP A 382 -4.15 -2.69 -22.38
N ILE A 383 -4.13 -1.75 -21.39
CA ILE A 383 -3.36 -0.50 -21.51
C ILE A 383 -1.87 -0.80 -21.75
N GLY A 384 -1.32 -1.79 -21.05
CA GLY A 384 0.05 -2.25 -21.25
C GLY A 384 0.32 -2.67 -22.69
N TRP A 385 -0.58 -3.43 -23.31
CA TRP A 385 -0.48 -3.84 -24.72
C TRP A 385 -0.64 -2.68 -25.70
N GLU A 386 -1.55 -1.73 -25.42
CA GLU A 386 -1.69 -0.51 -26.21
C GLU A 386 -0.38 0.28 -26.26
N LEU A 387 0.28 0.45 -25.12
CA LEU A 387 1.58 1.11 -25.03
C LEU A 387 2.69 0.32 -25.73
N LEU A 388 2.81 -0.98 -25.48
CA LEU A 388 3.83 -1.83 -26.10
C LEU A 388 3.68 -1.90 -27.62
N SER A 389 2.46 -1.76 -28.14
CA SER A 389 2.17 -1.75 -29.58
C SER A 389 2.66 -0.49 -30.30
N THR A 390 3.11 0.54 -29.58
CA THR A 390 3.80 1.70 -30.15
C THR A 390 5.26 1.43 -30.50
N LEU A 391 5.85 0.42 -29.89
CA LEU A 391 7.20 -0.06 -30.20
C LEU A 391 7.16 -1.07 -31.35
N PRO A 392 8.21 -1.16 -32.18
CA PRO A 392 8.31 -2.20 -33.20
C PRO A 392 8.26 -3.61 -32.56
N LYS A 393 7.59 -4.56 -33.23
CA LYS A 393 7.55 -5.97 -32.77
C LYS A 393 8.94 -6.55 -32.49
N THR A 394 9.97 -6.10 -33.22
CA THR A 394 11.36 -6.54 -33.03
C THR A 394 11.98 -6.10 -31.71
N GLU A 395 11.39 -5.11 -31.04
CA GLU A 395 11.85 -4.62 -29.73
C GLU A 395 11.16 -5.39 -28.57
N LEU A 396 10.05 -6.11 -28.84
CA LEU A 396 9.30 -6.88 -27.84
C LEU A 396 9.96 -8.25 -27.58
N ASN A 397 11.22 -8.23 -27.18
CA ASN A 397 12.05 -9.42 -27.05
C ASN A 397 11.92 -10.17 -25.72
N ARG A 398 11.05 -9.70 -24.82
CA ARG A 398 10.74 -10.30 -23.52
C ARG A 398 9.36 -10.96 -23.50
N ILE A 399 8.65 -10.93 -24.61
CA ILE A 399 7.31 -11.48 -24.77
C ILE A 399 7.37 -12.64 -25.77
N ASP A 400 6.66 -13.71 -25.49
CA ASP A 400 6.55 -14.86 -26.39
C ASP A 400 5.88 -14.46 -27.71
N GLU A 401 6.38 -15.00 -28.85
CA GLU A 401 5.87 -14.65 -30.19
C GLU A 401 4.37 -14.93 -30.35
N GLU A 402 3.84 -15.96 -29.69
CA GLU A 402 2.41 -16.32 -29.73
C GLU A 402 1.56 -15.20 -29.09
N LEU A 403 2.00 -14.61 -27.96
CA LEU A 403 1.33 -13.51 -27.29
C LEU A 403 1.39 -12.21 -28.12
N ILE A 404 2.52 -11.97 -28.80
CA ILE A 404 2.65 -10.80 -29.71
C ILE A 404 1.66 -10.95 -30.89
N GLU A 405 1.51 -12.16 -31.45
CA GLU A 405 0.55 -12.39 -32.54
C GLU A 405 -0.91 -12.20 -32.09
N GLU A 406 -1.22 -12.51 -30.84
CA GLU A 406 -2.56 -12.41 -30.27
C GLU A 406 -2.95 -10.98 -29.84
N HIS A 407 -2.05 -10.25 -29.20
CA HIS A 407 -2.39 -9.00 -28.51
C HIS A 407 -1.84 -7.73 -29.18
N TYR A 408 -0.85 -7.83 -30.07
CA TYR A 408 -0.24 -6.64 -30.68
C TYR A 408 -1.18 -5.91 -31.64
N ILE A 409 -1.36 -4.60 -31.43
CA ILE A 409 -2.27 -3.72 -32.19
C ILE A 409 -1.48 -3.02 -33.31
N GLU A 410 -1.68 -3.45 -34.58
CA GLU A 410 -0.91 -2.94 -35.72
C GLU A 410 -1.16 -1.46 -36.05
N ASP A 411 -2.32 -0.91 -35.72
CA ASP A 411 -2.72 0.48 -36.01
C ASP A 411 -2.33 1.49 -34.89
N ALA A 412 -1.82 1.04 -33.76
CA ALA A 412 -1.41 1.93 -32.66
C ALA A 412 -0.22 2.83 -33.07
N ALA A 413 0.65 2.34 -33.96
CA ALA A 413 1.78 3.09 -34.51
C ALA A 413 1.41 4.10 -35.62
N ALA A 414 0.19 4.02 -36.18
CA ALA A 414 -0.24 4.83 -37.33
C ALA A 414 -1.06 6.08 -36.94
N SER A 415 -1.63 6.13 -35.73
CA SER A 415 -2.52 7.21 -35.30
C SER A 415 -1.84 8.55 -34.99
N GLU A 416 -0.51 8.57 -34.89
CA GLU A 416 0.25 9.81 -34.61
C GLU A 416 0.63 10.60 -35.86
N SER A 417 0.59 10.01 -37.06
CA SER A 417 0.94 10.73 -38.28
C SER A 417 -0.15 11.66 -38.84
N ASP A 418 -1.39 11.52 -38.36
CA ASP A 418 -2.55 12.29 -38.89
C ASP A 418 -2.90 13.54 -38.06
N SER A 419 -2.26 13.79 -36.93
CA SER A 419 -2.57 14.96 -36.08
C SER A 419 -1.71 16.20 -36.37
N GLU A 420 -0.66 16.12 -37.19
CA GLU A 420 0.23 17.26 -37.51
C GLU A 420 -0.09 18.03 -38.81
N GLU A 421 -1.08 17.63 -39.61
CA GLU A 421 -1.50 18.39 -40.80
C GLU A 421 -2.91 19.00 -40.65
N ALA A 422 -3.01 20.07 -39.85
CA ALA A 422 -4.07 21.07 -40.04
C ALA A 422 -3.48 22.28 -40.74
N PRO A 423 -3.87 22.60 -42.00
CA PRO A 423 -3.33 23.76 -42.68
C PRO A 423 -3.84 25.05 -42.05
N ALA A 424 -2.93 25.93 -41.74
CA ALA A 424 -3.24 27.34 -41.49
C ALA A 424 -3.79 27.95 -42.79
N ASP A 425 -5.08 28.19 -42.84
CA ASP A 425 -5.71 29.02 -43.86
C ASP A 425 -6.03 30.41 -43.30
N ASP A 426 -5.46 31.41 -43.96
CA ASP A 426 -5.70 32.86 -44.11
C ASP A 426 -6.56 33.66 -43.10
#